data_891ac4616028dc4570d01b0a52a2a674
#
_entry.id   891ac4616028dc4570d01b0a52a2a674
#
_cell.length_a   1.000
_cell.length_b   1.000
_cell.length_c   1.000
_cell.angle_alpha   90.00
_cell.angle_beta   90.00
_cell.angle_gamma   90.00
#
_symmetry.space_group_name_H-M   'P 1'
#
loop_
_entity.id
_entity.type
_entity.pdbx_description
1 polymer ?
#
loop_
_entity_poly.entity_id
_entity_poly.type
_entity_poly.pdbx_seq_one_letter_code
_entity_poly.pdbx_strand_id
1 'polypeptide(L)'
;MRISIENVTNILNANRVGSRNAEIDWILTDSRSLCFAEETLFFALKSKRNDGHKYIPELYDRGVRNFVVSDLPKELEHYSDANFLQLANPLKGLQRLAEKYRARFDVPVVGITGSNGKTVVKEWLYQLLSPERIITRSPRSYNSQIGVPLSVWLMTERTELGIFEAGISEMGEMEALQSIIRPSIGILTNIGGAHQENFYSVTDKCMEKLALFKECDVVIYDADNEMISGCVSKSLFGAREIAWSRKDDDRPLYIEWIKKGEKTTTIRYRYLGMPNEYTIPFIDDASVENSLHCLAVALYMMLP
;
A
#
# COMPACT_ATOMS: atom_id res chain seq x y z
N MET A 1 -5.37 -18.03 -1.46
CA MET A 1 -5.48 -18.48 -2.89
C MET A 1 -4.15 -19.02 -3.32
N ARG A 2 -4.07 -20.32 -3.58
CA ARG A 2 -2.83 -21.01 -3.87
C ARG A 2 -2.36 -20.77 -5.30
N ILE A 3 -1.06 -20.73 -5.50
CA ILE A 3 -0.41 -20.62 -6.81
C ILE A 3 0.67 -21.68 -6.92
N SER A 4 0.69 -22.43 -8.03
CA SER A 4 1.71 -23.46 -8.21
C SER A 4 3.11 -22.86 -8.34
N ILE A 5 4.12 -23.58 -7.86
CA ILE A 5 5.53 -23.17 -7.97
C ILE A 5 5.96 -22.99 -9.42
N GLU A 6 5.37 -23.71 -10.34
CA GLU A 6 5.60 -23.55 -11.77
C GLU A 6 5.11 -22.20 -12.27
N ASN A 7 3.88 -21.80 -11.91
CA ASN A 7 3.35 -20.47 -12.24
C ASN A 7 4.17 -19.36 -11.61
N VAL A 8 4.62 -19.54 -10.36
CA VAL A 8 5.54 -18.59 -9.72
C VAL A 8 6.83 -18.48 -10.52
N THR A 9 7.43 -19.61 -10.90
CA THR A 9 8.66 -19.64 -11.72
C THR A 9 8.51 -18.86 -13.02
N ASN A 10 7.37 -19.06 -13.71
CA ASN A 10 7.06 -18.37 -14.95
C ASN A 10 6.85 -16.87 -14.75
N ILE A 11 6.08 -16.46 -13.72
CA ILE A 11 5.87 -15.05 -13.37
C ILE A 11 7.21 -14.37 -13.07
N LEU A 12 8.08 -15.03 -12.32
CA LEU A 12 9.38 -14.48 -11.94
C LEU A 12 10.38 -14.50 -13.08
N ASN A 13 10.16 -15.33 -14.11
CA ASN A 13 11.16 -15.66 -15.13
C ASN A 13 12.48 -16.13 -14.49
N ALA A 14 12.34 -17.00 -13.48
CA ALA A 14 13.45 -17.47 -12.66
C ALA A 14 14.08 -18.75 -13.24
N ASN A 15 15.39 -18.90 -13.04
CA ASN A 15 16.04 -20.19 -13.23
C ASN A 15 15.71 -21.10 -12.03
N ARG A 16 14.92 -22.16 -12.28
CA ARG A 16 14.50 -23.08 -11.23
C ARG A 16 15.49 -24.25 -11.11
N VAL A 17 16.00 -24.45 -9.90
CA VAL A 17 16.73 -25.62 -9.48
C VAL A 17 15.86 -26.41 -8.49
N GLY A 18 15.65 -27.69 -8.77
CA GLY A 18 14.70 -28.53 -8.03
C GLY A 18 13.44 -28.85 -8.85
N SER A 19 12.81 -29.98 -8.53
CA SER A 19 11.65 -30.51 -9.28
C SER A 19 10.42 -30.79 -8.42
N ARG A 20 10.45 -30.41 -7.13
CA ARG A 20 9.34 -30.64 -6.20
C ARG A 20 8.12 -29.86 -6.64
N ASN A 21 6.97 -30.49 -6.81
CA ASN A 21 5.69 -29.83 -6.96
C ASN A 21 5.30 -29.18 -5.64
N ALA A 22 4.84 -27.93 -5.69
CA ALA A 22 4.41 -27.19 -4.52
C ALA A 22 3.31 -26.18 -4.87
N GLU A 23 2.41 -25.97 -3.93
CA GLU A 23 1.42 -24.90 -3.95
C GLU A 23 1.82 -23.83 -2.94
N ILE A 24 1.94 -22.60 -3.38
CA ILE A 24 2.36 -21.45 -2.56
C ILE A 24 1.14 -20.69 -2.11
N ASP A 25 1.00 -20.52 -0.80
CA ASP A 25 -0.04 -19.71 -0.16
C ASP A 25 0.56 -18.55 0.65
N TRP A 26 1.77 -18.72 1.13
CA TRP A 26 2.45 -17.76 1.99
C TRP A 26 3.74 -17.22 1.38
N ILE A 27 3.91 -15.90 1.47
CA ILE A 27 5.18 -15.22 1.13
C ILE A 27 5.89 -14.86 2.43
N LEU A 28 7.16 -15.21 2.53
CA LEU A 28 7.99 -14.96 3.70
C LEU A 28 9.24 -14.18 3.30
N THR A 29 9.56 -13.13 4.08
CA THR A 29 10.79 -12.33 3.96
C THR A 29 11.56 -12.21 5.28
N ASP A 30 10.95 -12.68 6.38
CA ASP A 30 11.52 -12.68 7.74
C ASP A 30 11.31 -14.05 8.37
N SER A 31 12.41 -14.80 8.63
CA SER A 31 12.37 -16.17 9.16
C SER A 31 11.62 -16.32 10.49
N ARG A 32 11.54 -15.24 11.27
CA ARG A 32 10.83 -15.21 12.57
C ARG A 32 9.30 -15.30 12.41
N SER A 33 8.78 -14.96 11.25
CA SER A 33 7.33 -14.93 10.95
C SER A 33 6.83 -16.21 10.28
N LEU A 34 7.61 -17.29 10.25
CA LEU A 34 7.22 -18.56 9.65
C LEU A 34 6.09 -19.22 10.42
N CYS A 35 4.94 -19.44 9.73
CA CYS A 35 3.77 -20.16 10.27
C CYS A 35 3.52 -21.50 9.57
N PHE A 36 3.55 -21.53 8.24
CA PHE A 36 3.20 -22.69 7.42
C PHE A 36 4.35 -23.02 6.45
N ALA A 37 5.21 -23.94 6.85
CA ALA A 37 6.48 -24.16 6.16
C ALA A 37 6.32 -24.68 4.72
N GLU A 38 5.47 -25.69 4.50
CA GLU A 38 5.36 -26.38 3.21
C GLU A 38 4.78 -25.49 2.09
N GLU A 39 3.86 -24.59 2.45
CA GLU A 39 3.17 -23.69 1.53
C GLU A 39 3.88 -22.33 1.40
N THR A 40 5.03 -22.17 2.06
CA THR A 40 5.78 -20.92 2.09
C THR A 40 6.79 -20.82 0.96
N LEU A 41 6.81 -19.67 0.30
CA LEU A 41 7.89 -19.21 -0.56
C LEU A 41 8.70 -18.13 0.17
N PHE A 42 9.95 -18.45 0.51
CA PHE A 42 10.85 -17.52 1.17
C PHE A 42 11.66 -16.71 0.16
N PHE A 43 11.63 -15.39 0.28
CA PHE A 43 12.46 -14.48 -0.51
C PHE A 43 13.72 -14.11 0.29
N ALA A 44 14.88 -14.57 -0.14
CA ALA A 44 16.18 -14.24 0.45
C ALA A 44 16.63 -12.84 0.02
N LEU A 45 16.06 -11.82 0.64
CA LEU A 45 16.35 -10.43 0.30
C LEU A 45 17.70 -9.99 0.85
N LYS A 46 18.45 -9.20 0.05
CA LYS A 46 19.69 -8.54 0.46
C LYS A 46 19.47 -7.07 0.71
N SER A 47 20.06 -6.56 1.78
CA SER A 47 20.13 -5.14 2.11
C SER A 47 21.55 -4.77 2.56
N LYS A 48 21.82 -3.48 2.78
CA LYS A 48 23.13 -3.02 3.31
C LYS A 48 23.49 -3.64 4.66
N ARG A 49 22.50 -4.10 5.45
CA ARG A 49 22.69 -4.58 6.84
C ARG A 49 22.42 -6.06 7.02
N ASN A 50 21.76 -6.70 6.07
CA ASN A 50 21.33 -8.10 6.22
C ASN A 50 21.28 -8.81 4.88
N ASP A 51 21.66 -10.10 4.88
CA ASP A 51 21.52 -11.02 3.75
C ASP A 51 20.59 -12.16 4.16
N GLY A 52 19.44 -12.26 3.48
CA GLY A 52 18.43 -13.27 3.75
C GLY A 52 18.89 -14.69 3.46
N HIS A 53 19.90 -14.88 2.60
CA HIS A 53 20.42 -16.21 2.27
C HIS A 53 20.94 -16.98 3.48
N LYS A 54 21.46 -16.30 4.50
CA LYS A 54 21.95 -16.92 5.73
C LYS A 54 20.86 -17.67 6.53
N TYR A 55 19.58 -17.38 6.28
CA TYR A 55 18.47 -18.04 6.97
C TYR A 55 17.95 -19.29 6.22
N ILE A 56 18.48 -19.59 5.05
CA ILE A 56 18.05 -20.76 4.25
C ILE A 56 18.24 -22.07 5.02
N PRO A 57 19.40 -22.37 5.66
CA PRO A 57 19.56 -23.60 6.42
C PRO A 57 18.53 -23.76 7.53
N GLU A 58 18.36 -22.74 8.38
CA GLU A 58 17.37 -22.74 9.47
C GLU A 58 15.97 -22.95 8.94
N LEU A 59 15.56 -22.26 7.87
CA LEU A 59 14.22 -22.38 7.29
C LEU A 59 14.00 -23.75 6.66
N TYR A 60 15.01 -24.31 6.03
CA TYR A 60 14.94 -25.66 5.47
C TYR A 60 14.74 -26.72 6.57
N ASP A 61 15.49 -26.61 7.69
CA ASP A 61 15.32 -27.49 8.87
C ASP A 61 13.93 -27.35 9.48
N ARG A 62 13.33 -26.16 9.39
CA ARG A 62 11.94 -25.90 9.81
C ARG A 62 10.87 -26.30 8.78
N GLY A 63 11.26 -26.94 7.67
CA GLY A 63 10.36 -27.51 6.68
C GLY A 63 10.05 -26.65 5.48
N VAL A 64 10.62 -25.45 5.34
CA VAL A 64 10.47 -24.64 4.12
C VAL A 64 11.20 -25.31 2.96
N ARG A 65 10.55 -25.38 1.81
CA ARG A 65 11.07 -26.08 0.62
C ARG A 65 11.09 -25.22 -0.64
N ASN A 66 10.67 -23.96 -0.58
CA ASN A 66 10.64 -23.08 -1.74
C ASN A 66 11.32 -21.77 -1.40
N PHE A 67 12.37 -21.42 -2.16
CA PHE A 67 13.24 -20.30 -1.92
C PHE A 67 13.44 -19.47 -3.18
N VAL A 68 13.33 -18.14 -3.06
CA VAL A 68 13.73 -17.18 -4.10
C VAL A 68 15.07 -16.60 -3.70
N VAL A 69 16.09 -16.75 -4.54
CA VAL A 69 17.47 -16.42 -4.20
C VAL A 69 18.16 -15.63 -5.31
N SER A 70 19.17 -14.81 -4.96
CA SER A 70 20.12 -14.29 -5.95
C SER A 70 21.27 -15.24 -6.21
N ASP A 71 21.70 -15.95 -5.18
CA ASP A 71 22.82 -16.90 -5.22
C ASP A 71 22.35 -18.25 -4.68
N LEU A 72 22.67 -19.32 -5.42
CA LEU A 72 22.39 -20.67 -4.98
C LEU A 72 23.28 -21.04 -3.78
N PRO A 73 22.79 -21.87 -2.83
CA PRO A 73 23.62 -22.46 -1.79
C PRO A 73 24.81 -23.23 -2.38
N LYS A 74 25.97 -23.18 -1.73
CA LYS A 74 27.18 -23.87 -2.19
C LYS A 74 27.02 -25.39 -2.22
N GLU A 75 26.25 -25.94 -1.27
CA GLU A 75 26.05 -27.37 -1.03
C GLU A 75 24.60 -27.76 -1.37
N LEU A 76 24.24 -27.64 -2.65
CA LEU A 76 22.88 -27.90 -3.15
C LEU A 76 22.39 -29.33 -2.84
N GLU A 77 23.32 -30.28 -2.71
CA GLU A 77 22.97 -31.68 -2.39
C GLU A 77 22.26 -31.82 -1.03
N HIS A 78 22.53 -30.92 -0.08
CA HIS A 78 21.85 -30.89 1.21
C HIS A 78 20.38 -30.45 1.12
N TYR A 79 19.96 -29.88 0.01
CA TYR A 79 18.62 -29.32 -0.22
C TYR A 79 17.90 -30.08 -1.36
N SER A 80 18.11 -31.39 -1.46
CA SER A 80 17.70 -32.22 -2.61
C SER A 80 16.18 -32.23 -2.87
N ASP A 81 15.35 -31.94 -1.85
CA ASP A 81 13.88 -31.86 -1.94
C ASP A 81 13.33 -30.43 -1.95
N ALA A 82 14.20 -29.43 -2.14
CA ALA A 82 13.81 -28.03 -2.22
C ALA A 82 13.80 -27.48 -3.65
N ASN A 83 13.05 -26.41 -3.85
CA ASN A 83 13.08 -25.57 -5.04
C ASN A 83 13.83 -24.27 -4.75
N PHE A 84 14.77 -23.93 -5.60
CA PHE A 84 15.42 -22.62 -5.61
C PHE A 84 15.06 -21.92 -6.92
N LEU A 85 14.42 -20.77 -6.81
CA LEU A 85 14.10 -19.88 -7.91
C LEU A 85 15.15 -18.78 -7.94
N GLN A 86 16.15 -18.93 -8.80
CA GLN A 86 17.27 -17.99 -8.91
C GLN A 86 16.92 -16.84 -9.84
N LEU A 87 17.12 -15.61 -9.39
CA LEU A 87 17.01 -14.39 -10.18
C LEU A 87 17.95 -13.29 -9.64
N ALA A 88 18.38 -12.39 -10.50
CA ALA A 88 19.37 -11.37 -10.15
C ALA A 88 18.92 -10.44 -9.00
N ASN A 89 17.61 -10.20 -8.87
CA ASN A 89 17.07 -9.30 -7.83
C ASN A 89 15.78 -9.87 -7.22
N PRO A 90 15.87 -10.59 -6.07
CA PRO A 90 14.72 -11.14 -5.37
C PRO A 90 13.66 -10.09 -4.97
N LEU A 91 14.04 -8.83 -4.66
CA LEU A 91 13.09 -7.77 -4.35
C LEU A 91 12.24 -7.42 -5.57
N LYS A 92 12.84 -7.26 -6.73
CA LYS A 92 12.10 -7.05 -7.99
C LYS A 92 11.21 -8.26 -8.32
N GLY A 93 11.68 -9.46 -8.00
CA GLY A 93 10.86 -10.69 -8.09
C GLY A 93 9.62 -10.63 -7.21
N LEU A 94 9.77 -10.25 -5.93
CA LEU A 94 8.67 -10.08 -4.98
C LEU A 94 7.64 -9.06 -5.49
N GLN A 95 8.11 -7.91 -5.97
CA GLN A 95 7.28 -6.85 -6.54
C GLN A 95 6.50 -7.34 -7.77
N ARG A 96 7.18 -8.01 -8.72
CA ARG A 96 6.55 -8.57 -9.90
C ARG A 96 5.52 -9.65 -9.58
N LEU A 97 5.80 -10.51 -8.60
CA LEU A 97 4.84 -11.52 -8.16
C LEU A 97 3.58 -10.87 -7.58
N ALA A 98 3.75 -9.86 -6.72
CA ALA A 98 2.64 -9.13 -6.12
C ALA A 98 1.83 -8.34 -7.17
N GLU A 99 2.48 -7.70 -8.15
CA GLU A 99 1.83 -7.03 -9.28
C GLU A 99 0.92 -8.00 -10.06
N LYS A 100 1.46 -9.17 -10.44
CA LYS A 100 0.69 -10.19 -11.17
C LYS A 100 -0.42 -10.80 -10.32
N TYR A 101 -0.18 -10.94 -9.02
CA TYR A 101 -1.21 -11.39 -8.09
C TYR A 101 -2.34 -10.37 -7.96
N ARG A 102 -2.03 -9.07 -7.76
CA ARG A 102 -3.00 -7.97 -7.70
C ARG A 102 -3.87 -7.87 -8.96
N ALA A 103 -3.30 -8.10 -10.12
CA ALA A 103 -4.01 -8.03 -11.40
C ALA A 103 -5.15 -9.08 -11.55
N ARG A 104 -5.26 -10.04 -10.64
CA ARG A 104 -6.34 -11.05 -10.61
C ARG A 104 -7.63 -10.54 -9.98
N PHE A 105 -7.58 -9.37 -9.32
CA PHE A 105 -8.70 -8.82 -8.57
C PHE A 105 -9.21 -7.53 -9.24
N ASP A 106 -10.46 -7.57 -9.68
CA ASP A 106 -11.17 -6.40 -10.24
C ASP A 106 -12.06 -5.79 -9.16
N VAL A 107 -11.42 -5.18 -8.16
CA VAL A 107 -12.07 -4.53 -7.02
C VAL A 107 -11.51 -3.13 -6.82
N PRO A 108 -12.31 -2.20 -6.26
CA PRO A 108 -11.81 -0.88 -5.89
C PRO A 108 -10.64 -0.97 -4.91
N VAL A 109 -9.67 -0.09 -5.07
CA VAL A 109 -8.54 -0.01 -4.16
C VAL A 109 -8.27 1.44 -3.78
N VAL A 110 -8.21 1.71 -2.49
CA VAL A 110 -7.76 2.97 -1.91
C VAL A 110 -6.26 2.90 -1.71
N GLY A 111 -5.53 3.76 -2.40
CA GLY A 111 -4.09 3.98 -2.20
C GLY A 111 -3.85 5.23 -1.37
N ILE A 112 -3.14 5.10 -0.26
CA ILE A 112 -2.91 6.21 0.67
C ILE A 112 -1.42 6.52 0.72
N THR A 113 -1.06 7.77 0.40
CA THR A 113 0.30 8.28 0.61
C THR A 113 0.29 9.63 1.31
N GLY A 114 1.45 10.10 1.67
CA GLY A 114 1.67 11.35 2.40
C GLY A 114 2.81 11.22 3.40
N SER A 115 3.15 12.29 4.10
CA SER A 115 4.19 12.27 5.12
C SER A 115 3.68 11.67 6.44
N ASN A 116 2.54 12.12 6.91
CA ASN A 116 1.91 11.68 8.16
C ASN A 116 0.44 11.27 7.92
N GLY A 117 -0.19 10.61 8.88
CA GLY A 117 -1.63 10.29 8.86
C GLY A 117 -2.01 9.04 8.08
N LYS A 118 -1.18 8.48 7.19
CA LYS A 118 -1.50 7.32 6.35
C LYS A 118 -2.14 6.15 7.11
N THR A 119 -1.48 5.69 8.17
CA THR A 119 -1.96 4.57 8.98
C THR A 119 -3.26 4.89 9.72
N VAL A 120 -3.40 6.13 10.21
CA VAL A 120 -4.63 6.57 10.89
C VAL A 120 -5.80 6.57 9.90
N VAL A 121 -5.64 7.20 8.74
CA VAL A 121 -6.66 7.23 7.68
C VAL A 121 -7.03 5.81 7.23
N LYS A 122 -6.04 4.94 7.01
CA LYS A 122 -6.29 3.52 6.67
C LYS A 122 -7.13 2.80 7.74
N GLU A 123 -6.76 2.93 9.02
CA GLU A 123 -7.48 2.23 10.10
C GLU A 123 -8.89 2.81 10.30
N TRP A 124 -9.07 4.12 10.17
CA TRP A 124 -10.39 4.73 10.27
C TRP A 124 -11.28 4.36 9.08
N LEU A 125 -10.77 4.35 7.87
CA LEU A 125 -11.50 3.85 6.70
C LEU A 125 -11.89 2.37 6.88
N TYR A 126 -10.98 1.56 7.40
CA TYR A 126 -11.32 0.17 7.70
C TYR A 126 -12.46 0.05 8.71
N GLN A 127 -12.41 0.81 9.82
CA GLN A 127 -13.49 0.80 10.82
C GLN A 127 -14.83 1.29 10.25
N LEU A 128 -14.78 2.32 9.42
CA LEU A 128 -15.97 2.90 8.80
C LEU A 128 -16.62 1.97 7.77
N LEU A 129 -15.82 1.25 6.97
CA LEU A 129 -16.29 0.52 5.81
C LEU A 129 -16.46 -1.00 6.06
N SER A 130 -15.78 -1.57 7.08
CA SER A 130 -15.81 -3.01 7.35
C SER A 130 -17.17 -3.58 7.77
N PRO A 131 -18.14 -2.80 8.31
CA PRO A 131 -19.48 -3.33 8.54
C PRO A 131 -20.22 -3.74 7.25
N GLU A 132 -19.87 -3.14 6.11
CA GLU A 132 -20.57 -3.34 4.85
C GLU A 132 -19.73 -4.06 3.78
N ARG A 133 -18.40 -4.18 3.97
CA ARG A 133 -17.48 -4.70 2.95
C ARG A 133 -16.41 -5.59 3.53
N ILE A 134 -16.04 -6.63 2.80
CA ILE A 134 -14.87 -7.47 3.12
C ILE A 134 -13.62 -6.75 2.61
N ILE A 135 -12.82 -6.24 3.55
CA ILE A 135 -11.68 -5.37 3.27
C ILE A 135 -10.35 -6.09 3.50
N THR A 136 -9.48 -6.03 2.50
CA THR A 136 -8.06 -6.35 2.68
C THR A 136 -7.27 -5.05 2.81
N ARG A 137 -6.46 -4.91 3.87
CA ARG A 137 -5.65 -3.71 4.10
C ARG A 137 -4.21 -4.02 4.48
N SER A 138 -3.33 -3.04 4.33
CA SER A 138 -1.95 -3.13 4.83
C SER A 138 -1.94 -3.44 6.33
N PRO A 139 -1.28 -4.53 6.76
CA PRO A 139 -1.06 -4.80 8.19
C PRO A 139 -0.15 -3.73 8.79
N ARG A 140 -0.49 -3.20 9.96
CA ARG A 140 0.33 -2.16 10.62
C ARG A 140 0.68 -1.05 9.64
N SER A 141 1.98 -0.69 9.53
CA SER A 141 2.51 0.32 8.58
C SER A 141 3.32 -0.35 7.46
N TYR A 142 2.80 -1.44 6.86
CA TYR A 142 3.44 -2.13 5.73
C TYR A 142 3.26 -1.32 4.45
N ASN A 143 4.07 -0.26 4.31
CA ASN A 143 3.98 0.73 3.23
C ASN A 143 5.25 0.83 2.35
N SER A 144 6.27 -0.01 2.63
CA SER A 144 7.56 0.00 1.94
C SER A 144 7.58 -0.88 0.69
N GLN A 145 8.72 -0.88 -0.02
CA GLN A 145 9.00 -1.74 -1.18
C GLN A 145 8.85 -3.25 -0.92
N ILE A 146 8.88 -3.67 0.35
CA ILE A 146 8.64 -5.05 0.79
C ILE A 146 7.24 -5.16 1.40
N GLY A 147 6.82 -4.20 2.20
CA GLY A 147 5.56 -4.25 2.93
C GLY A 147 4.32 -4.22 2.04
N VAL A 148 4.36 -3.44 0.96
CA VAL A 148 3.25 -3.35 -0.01
C VAL A 148 3.01 -4.68 -0.74
N PRO A 149 4.03 -5.34 -1.32
CA PRO A 149 3.86 -6.68 -1.88
C PRO A 149 3.23 -7.69 -0.91
N LEU A 150 3.71 -7.71 0.34
CA LEU A 150 3.18 -8.61 1.38
C LEU A 150 1.73 -8.27 1.74
N SER A 151 1.36 -6.98 1.72
CA SER A 151 -0.01 -6.53 2.00
C SER A 151 -0.98 -6.96 0.89
N VAL A 152 -0.60 -6.77 -0.36
CA VAL A 152 -1.40 -7.14 -1.53
C VAL A 152 -1.58 -8.66 -1.62
N TRP A 153 -0.57 -9.43 -1.21
CA TRP A 153 -0.68 -10.91 -1.16
C TRP A 153 -1.77 -11.43 -0.22
N LEU A 154 -2.25 -10.62 0.72
CA LEU A 154 -3.35 -10.97 1.60
C LEU A 154 -4.74 -10.88 0.94
N MET A 155 -4.86 -10.36 -0.27
CA MET A 155 -6.12 -10.32 -1.00
C MET A 155 -6.62 -11.74 -1.30
N THR A 156 -7.93 -11.90 -1.25
CA THR A 156 -8.61 -13.15 -1.57
C THR A 156 -9.78 -12.91 -2.51
N GLU A 157 -10.38 -13.94 -3.04
CA GLU A 157 -11.59 -13.85 -3.88
C GLU A 157 -12.79 -13.21 -3.15
N ARG A 158 -12.73 -13.13 -1.81
CA ARG A 158 -13.74 -12.47 -0.99
C ARG A 158 -13.47 -10.97 -0.81
N THR A 159 -12.29 -10.49 -1.17
CA THR A 159 -11.95 -9.08 -1.01
C THR A 159 -12.85 -8.23 -1.91
N GLU A 160 -13.57 -7.29 -1.31
CA GLU A 160 -14.46 -6.34 -2.01
C GLU A 160 -13.86 -4.95 -2.09
N LEU A 161 -12.88 -4.66 -1.23
CA LEU A 161 -12.16 -3.39 -1.19
C LEU A 161 -10.74 -3.61 -0.69
N GLY A 162 -9.76 -3.03 -1.39
CA GLY A 162 -8.37 -2.94 -0.91
C GLY A 162 -8.10 -1.57 -0.28
N ILE A 163 -7.35 -1.51 0.83
CA ILE A 163 -6.86 -0.24 1.42
C ILE A 163 -5.37 -0.38 1.72
N PHE A 164 -4.52 0.24 0.90
CA PHE A 164 -3.08 0.07 1.00
C PHE A 164 -2.36 1.40 1.18
N GLU A 165 -1.38 1.40 2.10
CA GLU A 165 -0.47 2.52 2.30
C GLU A 165 0.74 2.41 1.36
N ALA A 166 1.20 3.53 0.81
CA ALA A 166 2.46 3.64 0.08
C ALA A 166 3.36 4.71 0.71
N GLY A 167 4.54 4.30 1.12
CA GLY A 167 5.60 5.15 1.66
C GLY A 167 6.85 5.04 0.82
N ILE A 168 7.55 6.14 0.65
CA ILE A 168 8.80 6.22 -0.10
C ILE A 168 9.86 6.92 0.75
N SER A 169 11.10 6.52 0.52
CA SER A 169 12.30 7.11 1.12
C SER A 169 13.17 7.81 0.09
N GLU A 170 13.09 7.40 -1.20
CA GLU A 170 13.94 7.88 -2.29
C GLU A 170 13.09 8.12 -3.54
N MET A 171 13.66 8.89 -4.49
CA MET A 171 13.06 9.10 -5.82
C MET A 171 13.00 7.79 -6.62
N GLY A 172 11.93 7.63 -7.40
CA GLY A 172 11.70 6.45 -8.26
C GLY A 172 11.12 5.22 -7.55
N GLU A 173 10.86 5.29 -6.24
CA GLU A 173 10.28 4.18 -5.48
C GLU A 173 8.77 4.05 -5.68
N MET A 174 8.04 5.15 -5.94
CA MET A 174 6.58 5.14 -5.98
C MET A 174 6.04 4.42 -7.22
N GLU A 175 6.74 4.45 -8.33
CA GLU A 175 6.29 3.77 -9.55
C GLU A 175 6.14 2.26 -9.34
N ALA A 176 7.08 1.63 -8.63
CA ALA A 176 6.98 0.20 -8.29
C ALA A 176 5.78 -0.09 -7.36
N LEU A 177 5.50 0.81 -6.41
CA LEU A 177 4.35 0.67 -5.51
C LEU A 177 3.03 0.90 -6.26
N GLN A 178 2.99 1.85 -7.18
CA GLN A 178 1.83 2.11 -8.03
C GLN A 178 1.45 0.89 -8.85
N SER A 179 2.43 0.28 -9.52
CA SER A 179 2.20 -0.93 -10.35
C SER A 179 1.63 -2.10 -9.54
N ILE A 180 2.01 -2.20 -8.25
CA ILE A 180 1.53 -3.26 -7.36
C ILE A 180 0.14 -2.93 -6.81
N ILE A 181 -0.08 -1.71 -6.29
CA ILE A 181 -1.35 -1.32 -5.65
C ILE A 181 -2.43 -1.10 -6.70
N ARG A 182 -2.13 -0.38 -7.79
CA ARG A 182 -3.06 0.06 -8.84
C ARG A 182 -4.35 0.61 -8.23
N PRO A 183 -4.25 1.72 -7.49
CA PRO A 183 -5.42 2.28 -6.81
C PRO A 183 -6.37 2.93 -7.80
N SER A 184 -7.68 2.79 -7.56
CA SER A 184 -8.74 3.55 -8.21
C SER A 184 -9.12 4.81 -7.43
N ILE A 185 -8.84 4.82 -6.13
CA ILE A 185 -9.08 5.95 -5.22
C ILE A 185 -7.74 6.34 -4.58
N GLY A 186 -7.29 7.56 -4.79
CA GLY A 186 -6.04 8.09 -4.23
C GLY A 186 -6.29 9.05 -3.07
N ILE A 187 -5.52 8.92 -1.98
CA ILE A 187 -5.53 9.86 -0.86
C ILE A 187 -4.12 10.38 -0.62
N LEU A 188 -3.93 11.68 -0.78
CA LEU A 188 -2.74 12.40 -0.32
C LEU A 188 -3.04 13.07 1.02
N THR A 189 -2.52 12.54 2.11
CA THR A 189 -2.83 13.07 3.46
C THR A 189 -2.18 14.44 3.67
N ASN A 190 -0.87 14.52 3.57
CA ASN A 190 -0.12 15.77 3.66
C ASN A 190 1.31 15.60 3.13
N ILE A 191 2.01 16.70 2.97
CA ILE A 191 3.44 16.75 2.63
C ILE A 191 4.17 17.51 3.74
N GLY A 192 5.02 16.81 4.48
CA GLY A 192 5.83 17.34 5.58
C GLY A 192 7.31 16.98 5.46
N GLY A 193 8.10 17.29 6.50
CA GLY A 193 9.56 17.16 6.49
C GLY A 193 10.14 15.74 6.51
N ALA A 194 9.34 14.69 6.72
CA ALA A 194 9.87 13.30 6.80
C ALA A 194 10.64 12.90 5.53
N HIS A 195 11.88 12.38 5.67
CA HIS A 195 12.78 11.98 4.55
C HIS A 195 13.10 13.10 3.55
N GLN A 196 13.03 14.37 3.98
CA GLN A 196 13.27 15.49 3.07
C GLN A 196 14.70 15.50 2.50
N GLU A 197 15.65 14.97 3.24
CA GLU A 197 17.08 14.87 2.88
C GLU A 197 17.33 14.05 1.59
N ASN A 198 16.39 13.19 1.20
CA ASN A 198 16.50 12.34 0.02
C ASN A 198 15.78 12.90 -1.22
N PHE A 199 15.23 14.10 -1.12
CA PHE A 199 14.51 14.78 -2.21
C PHE A 199 15.10 16.18 -2.46
N TYR A 200 15.19 16.59 -3.73
CA TYR A 200 15.73 17.89 -4.10
C TYR A 200 14.87 19.06 -3.58
N SER A 201 13.55 18.87 -3.53
CA SER A 201 12.61 19.85 -3.02
C SER A 201 11.36 19.17 -2.43
N VAL A 202 10.55 19.95 -1.68
CA VAL A 202 9.24 19.51 -1.20
C VAL A 202 8.29 19.23 -2.37
N THR A 203 8.41 20.01 -3.44
CA THR A 203 7.64 19.82 -4.68
C THR A 203 7.99 18.49 -5.36
N ASP A 204 9.28 18.15 -5.49
CA ASP A 204 9.69 16.87 -6.09
C ASP A 204 9.17 15.68 -5.27
N LYS A 205 9.22 15.79 -3.96
CA LYS A 205 8.65 14.79 -3.06
C LYS A 205 7.12 14.65 -3.21
N CYS A 206 6.41 15.77 -3.40
CA CYS A 206 4.99 15.77 -3.69
C CYS A 206 4.71 15.07 -5.03
N MET A 207 5.44 15.43 -6.08
CA MET A 207 5.31 14.83 -7.41
C MET A 207 5.59 13.32 -7.39
N GLU A 208 6.64 12.89 -6.70
CA GLU A 208 6.95 11.48 -6.52
C GLU A 208 5.79 10.72 -5.84
N LYS A 209 5.20 11.31 -4.78
CA LYS A 209 4.05 10.69 -4.10
C LYS A 209 2.81 10.64 -5.00
N LEU A 210 2.56 11.67 -5.80
CA LEU A 210 1.43 11.72 -6.74
C LEU A 210 1.53 10.67 -7.85
N ALA A 211 2.73 10.14 -8.13
CA ALA A 211 2.89 9.04 -9.09
C ALA A 211 2.10 7.79 -8.71
N LEU A 212 1.74 7.60 -7.42
CA LEU A 212 0.82 6.55 -6.97
C LEU A 212 -0.55 6.64 -7.65
N PHE A 213 -1.01 7.84 -7.98
CA PHE A 213 -2.39 8.12 -8.40
C PHE A 213 -2.56 8.28 -9.91
N LYS A 214 -1.54 8.00 -10.68
CA LYS A 214 -1.55 8.24 -12.14
C LYS A 214 -2.70 7.51 -12.89
N GLU A 215 -3.25 6.44 -12.31
CA GLU A 215 -4.34 5.65 -12.88
C GLU A 215 -5.61 5.68 -11.99
N CYS A 216 -5.70 6.62 -11.03
CA CYS A 216 -6.87 6.76 -10.18
C CYS A 216 -8.05 7.41 -10.91
N ASP A 217 -9.25 6.92 -10.61
CA ASP A 217 -10.51 7.55 -11.03
C ASP A 217 -10.76 8.83 -10.24
N VAL A 218 -10.37 8.84 -8.96
CA VAL A 218 -10.54 9.97 -8.05
C VAL A 218 -9.33 10.18 -7.15
N VAL A 219 -9.02 11.45 -6.87
CA VAL A 219 -7.96 11.85 -5.94
C VAL A 219 -8.52 12.80 -4.87
N ILE A 220 -8.15 12.51 -3.62
CA ILE A 220 -8.60 13.20 -2.41
C ILE A 220 -7.40 13.87 -1.75
N TYR A 221 -7.50 15.17 -1.49
CA TYR A 221 -6.44 15.96 -0.87
C TYR A 221 -6.96 17.26 -0.25
N ASP A 222 -6.11 17.96 0.50
CA ASP A 222 -6.34 19.32 1.01
C ASP A 222 -6.09 20.37 -0.08
N ALA A 223 -7.15 21.01 -0.57
CA ALA A 223 -7.05 22.05 -1.60
C ALA A 223 -6.53 23.40 -1.05
N ASP A 224 -6.60 23.62 0.25
CA ASP A 224 -6.08 24.85 0.87
C ASP A 224 -4.55 24.88 0.92
N ASN A 225 -3.90 23.75 0.66
CA ASN A 225 -2.46 23.67 0.48
C ASN A 225 -2.09 23.94 -0.98
N GLU A 226 -1.68 25.20 -1.25
CA GLU A 226 -1.35 25.69 -2.62
C GLU A 226 -0.28 24.85 -3.32
N MET A 227 0.72 24.35 -2.59
CA MET A 227 1.77 23.50 -3.15
C MET A 227 1.21 22.16 -3.60
N ILE A 228 0.36 21.50 -2.80
CA ILE A 228 -0.29 20.24 -3.16
C ILE A 228 -1.21 20.47 -4.36
N SER A 229 -2.08 21.47 -4.32
CA SER A 229 -3.00 21.81 -5.41
C SER A 229 -2.24 22.09 -6.71
N GLY A 230 -1.13 22.82 -6.64
CA GLY A 230 -0.28 23.09 -7.80
C GLY A 230 0.42 21.85 -8.37
N CYS A 231 0.77 20.86 -7.51
CA CYS A 231 1.32 19.59 -7.96
C CYS A 231 0.24 18.70 -8.60
N VAL A 232 -0.94 18.61 -7.99
CA VAL A 232 -2.07 17.82 -8.49
C VAL A 232 -2.48 18.31 -9.88
N SER A 233 -2.68 19.61 -10.05
CA SER A 233 -3.05 20.22 -11.35
C SER A 233 -2.05 19.94 -12.46
N LYS A 234 -0.77 19.73 -12.13
CA LYS A 234 0.29 19.41 -13.10
C LYS A 234 0.45 17.94 -13.42
N SER A 235 -0.03 17.04 -12.53
CA SER A 235 0.31 15.60 -12.59
C SER A 235 -0.85 14.71 -12.96
N LEU A 236 -2.09 15.09 -12.62
CA LEU A 236 -3.24 14.17 -12.61
C LEU A 236 -4.32 14.64 -13.59
N PHE A 237 -3.95 14.73 -14.87
CA PHE A 237 -4.89 15.07 -15.92
C PHE A 237 -5.94 13.97 -16.08
N GLY A 238 -7.21 14.32 -15.81
CA GLY A 238 -8.38 13.46 -16.03
C GLY A 238 -8.89 12.70 -14.80
N ALA A 239 -8.19 12.69 -13.68
CA ALA A 239 -8.76 12.19 -12.43
C ALA A 239 -9.81 13.16 -11.89
N ARG A 240 -10.93 12.62 -11.36
CA ARG A 240 -11.91 13.43 -10.62
C ARG A 240 -11.28 13.86 -9.30
N GLU A 241 -11.37 15.14 -8.96
CA GLU A 241 -10.91 15.66 -7.69
C GLU A 241 -12.06 15.73 -6.68
N ILE A 242 -11.87 15.16 -5.49
CA ILE A 242 -12.68 15.42 -4.30
C ILE A 242 -11.77 16.11 -3.29
N ALA A 243 -11.31 17.29 -3.66
CA ALA A 243 -10.52 18.14 -2.80
C ALA A 243 -11.43 18.82 -1.77
N TRP A 244 -11.04 18.77 -0.51
CA TRP A 244 -11.72 19.51 0.55
C TRP A 244 -11.04 20.85 0.79
N SER A 245 -11.85 21.86 1.14
CA SER A 245 -11.35 23.22 1.43
C SER A 245 -12.17 23.88 2.53
N ARG A 246 -11.50 24.75 3.30
CA ARG A 246 -12.09 25.68 4.28
C ARG A 246 -12.19 27.10 3.74
N LYS A 247 -11.58 27.36 2.56
CA LYS A 247 -11.43 28.72 1.99
C LYS A 247 -12.21 28.90 0.70
N ASP A 248 -12.27 27.84 -0.12
CA ASP A 248 -12.84 27.84 -1.45
C ASP A 248 -14.16 27.06 -1.44
N ASP A 249 -15.29 27.79 -1.49
CA ASP A 249 -16.63 27.22 -1.40
C ASP A 249 -17.16 26.66 -2.74
N ASP A 250 -16.40 26.81 -3.82
CA ASP A 250 -16.64 26.15 -5.11
C ASP A 250 -16.15 24.70 -5.12
N ARG A 251 -15.35 24.27 -4.12
CA ARG A 251 -14.86 22.90 -4.03
C ARG A 251 -15.97 21.90 -3.72
N PRO A 252 -15.90 20.67 -4.29
CA PRO A 252 -16.91 19.64 -4.06
C PRO A 252 -17.19 19.35 -2.58
N LEU A 253 -16.17 19.40 -1.73
CA LEU A 253 -16.28 19.24 -0.28
C LEU A 253 -15.80 20.52 0.42
N TYR A 254 -16.74 21.41 0.74
CA TYR A 254 -16.46 22.64 1.43
C TYR A 254 -16.75 22.53 2.94
N ILE A 255 -15.79 22.93 3.77
CA ILE A 255 -15.89 22.90 5.24
C ILE A 255 -16.32 24.27 5.73
N GLU A 256 -17.59 24.40 6.11
CA GLU A 256 -18.17 25.68 6.53
C GLU A 256 -17.60 26.16 7.86
N TRP A 257 -17.50 25.25 8.85
CA TRP A 257 -16.87 25.54 10.14
C TRP A 257 -16.46 24.25 10.87
N ILE A 258 -15.53 24.43 11.81
CA ILE A 258 -15.02 23.40 12.72
C ILE A 258 -15.14 23.96 14.14
N LYS A 259 -15.93 23.29 14.99
CA LYS A 259 -16.13 23.67 16.38
C LYS A 259 -15.53 22.62 17.32
N LYS A 260 -14.44 22.98 17.98
CA LYS A 260 -13.79 22.15 18.99
C LYS A 260 -14.47 22.34 20.34
N GLY A 261 -14.88 21.23 20.96
CA GLY A 261 -15.35 21.16 22.34
C GLY A 261 -14.23 20.67 23.27
N GLU A 262 -14.57 20.19 24.46
CA GLU A 262 -13.60 19.67 25.42
C GLU A 262 -13.01 18.32 25.00
N LYS A 263 -13.80 17.44 24.38
CA LYS A 263 -13.41 16.07 24.00
C LYS A 263 -13.78 15.70 22.56
N THR A 264 -14.54 16.53 21.90
CA THR A 264 -15.06 16.25 20.55
C THR A 264 -14.92 17.47 19.67
N THR A 265 -14.88 17.22 18.36
CA THR A 265 -14.93 18.27 17.35
C THR A 265 -16.10 18.01 16.43
N THR A 266 -16.99 19.00 16.27
CA THR A 266 -18.07 18.98 15.29
C THR A 266 -17.63 19.72 14.03
N ILE A 267 -17.89 19.14 12.88
CA ILE A 267 -17.47 19.64 11.57
C ILE A 267 -18.75 19.75 10.72
N ARG A 268 -19.02 20.96 10.25
CA ARG A 268 -20.11 21.22 9.29
C ARG A 268 -19.51 21.43 7.91
N TYR A 269 -20.10 20.77 6.93
CA TYR A 269 -19.62 20.78 5.57
C TYR A 269 -20.76 20.86 4.55
N ARG A 270 -20.43 21.23 3.33
CA ARG A 270 -21.28 21.03 2.13
C ARG A 270 -20.58 20.07 1.17
N TYR A 271 -21.30 19.08 0.71
CA TYR A 271 -20.84 18.21 -0.37
C TYR A 271 -21.76 18.38 -1.57
N LEU A 272 -21.20 18.83 -2.71
CA LEU A 272 -21.97 19.16 -3.91
C LEU A 272 -23.17 20.10 -3.60
N GLY A 273 -22.96 21.07 -2.73
CA GLY A 273 -23.97 22.04 -2.28
C GLY A 273 -24.91 21.58 -1.16
N MET A 274 -24.92 20.30 -0.79
CA MET A 274 -25.79 19.74 0.26
C MET A 274 -25.11 19.87 1.64
N PRO A 275 -25.70 20.60 2.60
CA PRO A 275 -25.13 20.77 3.93
C PRO A 275 -25.33 19.52 4.79
N ASN A 276 -24.32 19.21 5.58
CA ASN A 276 -24.38 18.14 6.59
C ASN A 276 -23.37 18.42 7.71
N GLU A 277 -23.41 17.62 8.79
CA GLU A 277 -22.44 17.73 9.87
C GLU A 277 -22.14 16.37 10.50
N TYR A 278 -20.96 16.23 11.09
CA TYR A 278 -20.56 15.07 11.88
C TYR A 278 -19.66 15.47 13.05
N THR A 279 -19.51 14.58 14.01
CA THR A 279 -18.69 14.81 15.20
C THR A 279 -17.68 13.68 15.36
N ILE A 280 -16.44 14.04 15.68
CA ILE A 280 -15.35 13.10 15.98
C ILE A 280 -14.94 13.20 17.45
N PRO A 281 -14.49 12.10 18.08
CA PRO A 281 -14.04 12.08 19.48
C PRO A 281 -12.57 12.52 19.63
N PHE A 282 -12.16 13.56 18.89
CA PHE A 282 -10.81 14.13 18.87
C PHE A 282 -10.88 15.65 18.78
N ILE A 283 -9.84 16.33 19.28
CA ILE A 283 -9.76 17.80 19.27
C ILE A 283 -8.51 18.36 18.58
N ASP A 284 -7.56 17.50 18.21
CA ASP A 284 -6.33 17.90 17.53
C ASP A 284 -6.55 18.07 16.01
N ASP A 285 -5.77 18.97 15.40
CA ASP A 285 -5.92 19.34 14.00
C ASP A 285 -5.59 18.17 13.05
N ALA A 286 -4.61 17.33 13.41
CA ALA A 286 -4.23 16.18 12.58
C ALA A 286 -5.39 15.16 12.49
N SER A 287 -6.09 14.92 13.60
CA SER A 287 -7.29 14.06 13.61
C SER A 287 -8.43 14.67 12.79
N VAL A 288 -8.61 15.98 12.85
CA VAL A 288 -9.61 16.68 12.01
C VAL A 288 -9.28 16.48 10.52
N GLU A 289 -8.05 16.75 10.08
CA GLU A 289 -7.62 16.56 8.70
C GLU A 289 -7.78 15.10 8.23
N ASN A 290 -7.33 14.14 9.05
CA ASN A 290 -7.49 12.72 8.74
C ASN A 290 -8.97 12.34 8.60
N SER A 291 -9.88 12.90 9.40
CA SER A 291 -11.31 12.65 9.29
C SER A 291 -11.93 13.22 8.01
N LEU A 292 -11.43 14.35 7.50
CA LEU A 292 -11.88 14.94 6.24
C LEU A 292 -11.52 14.06 5.04
N HIS A 293 -10.35 13.42 5.05
CA HIS A 293 -9.99 12.43 4.03
C HIS A 293 -10.92 11.20 4.08
N CYS A 294 -11.23 10.71 5.28
CA CYS A 294 -12.17 9.59 5.45
C CYS A 294 -13.58 9.95 5.00
N LEU A 295 -14.06 11.15 5.36
CA LEU A 295 -15.35 11.67 4.91
C LEU A 295 -15.44 11.73 3.38
N ALA A 296 -14.40 12.24 2.71
CA ALA A 296 -14.38 12.34 1.25
C ALA A 296 -14.51 10.97 0.58
N VAL A 297 -13.86 9.93 1.12
CA VAL A 297 -14.02 8.54 0.63
C VAL A 297 -15.46 8.05 0.86
N ALA A 298 -16.01 8.25 2.07
CA ALA A 298 -17.36 7.82 2.41
C ALA A 298 -18.40 8.45 1.46
N LEU A 299 -18.29 9.75 1.22
CA LEU A 299 -19.17 10.49 0.29
C LEU A 299 -19.01 10.01 -1.17
N TYR A 300 -17.77 9.73 -1.60
CA TYR A 300 -17.53 9.19 -2.94
C TYR A 300 -18.12 7.80 -3.11
N MET A 301 -18.03 6.96 -2.11
CA MET A 301 -18.57 5.59 -2.13
C MET A 301 -20.08 5.53 -1.85
N MET A 302 -20.74 6.69 -1.68
CA MET A 302 -22.18 6.82 -1.39
C MET A 302 -22.61 6.03 -0.14
N LEU A 303 -21.81 6.10 0.90
CA LEU A 303 -22.17 5.49 2.18
C LEU A 303 -23.18 6.38 2.92
N PRO A 304 -24.15 5.76 3.63
CA PRO A 304 -25.15 6.49 4.40
C PRO A 304 -24.59 7.29 5.55
#